data_117e2e29a705281ffb88a2325e6b0810
#
_entry.id   117e2e29a705281ffb88a2325e6b0810
#
_cell.length_a   1.000
_cell.length_b   1.000
_cell.length_c   1.000
_cell.angle_alpha   90.00
_cell.angle_beta   90.00
_cell.angle_gamma   90.00
#
_symmetry.space_group_name_H-M   'P 1'
#
loop_
_entity.id
_entity.type
_entity.pdbx_description
1 polymer ?
#
loop_
_entity_poly.entity_id
_entity_poly.type
_entity_poly.pdbx_seq_one_letter_code
_entity_poly.pdbx_strand_id
1 'polypeptide(L)'
;MKVSRDTSGDRRSEAIAKSLGKLLKVVGIMAKETYTASQIANFFLAITDPDENDMSNLKIQKLCYYAQGLCSAMRGRPLFSETIEAWDHGPVVPALYHEFKVHKSEPIPIPEWFDFSTISDPDRTALTDLYEYYAQFSAWRLRDMTHEERPWKDAYKRPSKEITIEALVEFFGQQVDDEYREKIYS
;
A
#
# COMPACT_ATOMS: atom_id res chain seq x y z
N MET A 1 28.38 4.20 60.33
CA MET A 1 28.37 4.84 59.01
C MET A 1 27.41 4.05 58.08
N LYS A 2 26.19 4.55 57.90
CA LYS A 2 25.21 3.91 56.97
C LYS A 2 25.37 4.53 55.59
N VAL A 3 25.72 3.73 54.62
CA VAL A 3 25.78 4.16 53.22
C VAL A 3 24.34 4.13 52.68
N SER A 4 23.78 5.30 52.38
CA SER A 4 22.53 5.46 51.63
C SER A 4 22.74 4.95 50.21
N ARG A 5 22.04 3.91 49.81
CA ARG A 5 21.95 3.52 48.40
C ARG A 5 21.09 4.54 47.67
N ASP A 6 21.67 5.18 46.69
CA ASP A 6 20.98 6.10 45.76
C ASP A 6 19.99 5.33 44.90
N THR A 7 18.69 5.49 45.15
CA THR A 7 17.59 4.85 44.41
C THR A 7 17.09 5.67 43.23
N SER A 8 17.80 6.76 42.85
CA SER A 8 17.39 7.65 41.74
C SER A 8 17.72 7.09 40.37
N GLY A 9 18.81 6.30 40.25
CA GLY A 9 19.23 5.65 39.01
C GLY A 9 18.27 4.55 38.55
N ASP A 10 17.69 3.82 39.49
CA ASP A 10 16.84 2.67 39.24
C ASP A 10 15.49 3.07 38.59
N ARG A 11 14.87 4.14 39.08
CA ARG A 11 13.58 4.67 38.56
C ARG A 11 13.71 5.25 37.16
N ARG A 12 14.85 5.81 36.80
CA ARG A 12 15.10 6.37 35.47
C ARG A 12 15.32 5.26 34.44
N SER A 13 16.00 4.19 34.81
CA SER A 13 16.21 2.99 33.99
C SER A 13 14.90 2.25 33.75
N GLU A 14 14.02 2.13 34.76
CA GLU A 14 12.69 1.53 34.59
C GLU A 14 11.77 2.36 33.71
N ALA A 15 11.80 3.69 33.80
CA ALA A 15 11.01 4.58 32.95
C ALA A 15 11.46 4.51 31.48
N ILE A 16 12.78 4.42 31.23
CA ILE A 16 13.35 4.24 29.89
C ILE A 16 13.00 2.86 29.34
N ALA A 17 13.10 1.81 30.13
CA ALA A 17 12.72 0.45 29.73
C ALA A 17 11.21 0.34 29.41
N LYS A 18 10.34 0.99 30.19
CA LYS A 18 8.89 1.08 29.91
C LYS A 18 8.61 1.86 28.63
N SER A 19 9.30 2.97 28.40
CA SER A 19 9.17 3.80 27.19
C SER A 19 9.66 3.04 25.95
N LEU A 20 10.82 2.37 26.04
CA LEU A 20 11.35 1.50 25.00
C LEU A 20 10.42 0.30 24.73
N GLY A 21 9.86 -0.32 25.77
CA GLY A 21 8.89 -1.40 25.63
C GLY A 21 7.60 -0.97 24.95
N LYS A 22 7.15 0.28 25.20
CA LYS A 22 5.99 0.88 24.52
C LYS A 22 6.33 1.22 23.06
N LEU A 23 7.53 1.74 22.82
CA LEU A 23 8.05 2.02 21.47
C LEU A 23 8.22 0.74 20.65
N LEU A 24 8.78 -0.32 21.27
CA LEU A 24 8.92 -1.64 20.62
C LEU A 24 7.58 -2.31 20.34
N LYS A 25 6.56 -2.11 21.20
CA LYS A 25 5.19 -2.55 20.90
C LYS A 25 4.58 -1.77 19.73
N VAL A 26 4.75 -0.45 19.71
CA VAL A 26 4.31 0.40 18.58
C VAL A 26 5.04 0.03 17.31
N VAL A 27 6.38 -0.13 17.36
CA VAL A 27 7.19 -0.60 16.23
C VAL A 27 6.83 -2.04 15.82
N GLY A 28 6.54 -2.92 16.79
CA GLY A 28 6.07 -4.29 16.53
C GLY A 28 4.66 -4.35 15.92
N ILE A 29 3.76 -3.44 16.32
CA ILE A 29 2.45 -3.26 15.69
C ILE A 29 2.63 -2.71 14.27
N MET A 30 3.52 -1.72 14.09
CA MET A 30 3.84 -1.16 12.76
C MET A 30 4.56 -2.17 11.84
N ALA A 31 5.35 -3.10 12.38
CA ALA A 31 6.02 -4.15 11.60
C ALA A 31 5.06 -5.26 11.12
N LYS A 32 3.84 -5.34 11.67
CA LYS A 32 2.89 -6.45 11.44
C LYS A 32 1.88 -6.18 10.31
N GLU A 33 1.87 -4.99 9.73
CA GLU A 33 0.83 -4.59 8.77
C GLU A 33 1.38 -4.28 7.38
N THR A 34 2.17 -5.17 6.81
CA THR A 34 2.39 -5.24 5.37
C THR A 34 1.44 -6.30 4.83
N TYR A 35 0.58 -5.90 3.92
CA TYR A 35 -0.38 -6.78 3.28
C TYR A 35 0.28 -7.57 2.15
N THR A 36 -0.45 -8.50 1.56
CA THR A 36 -0.12 -9.05 0.25
C THR A 36 -0.81 -8.23 -0.83
N ALA A 37 -0.22 -8.19 -2.02
CA ALA A 37 -0.85 -7.54 -3.17
C ALA A 37 -2.22 -8.18 -3.48
N SER A 38 -2.38 -9.50 -3.27
CA SER A 38 -3.65 -10.21 -3.40
C SER A 38 -4.70 -9.73 -2.40
N GLN A 39 -4.31 -9.45 -1.13
CA GLN A 39 -5.26 -8.86 -0.16
C GLN A 39 -5.78 -7.51 -0.61
N ILE A 40 -4.90 -6.64 -1.13
CA ILE A 40 -5.27 -5.31 -1.64
C ILE A 40 -6.15 -5.42 -2.89
N ALA A 41 -5.80 -6.33 -3.81
CA ALA A 41 -6.61 -6.58 -5.00
C ALA A 41 -8.02 -7.10 -4.64
N ASN A 42 -8.11 -8.07 -3.73
CA ASN A 42 -9.39 -8.60 -3.27
C ASN A 42 -10.20 -7.57 -2.47
N PHE A 43 -9.56 -6.65 -1.75
CA PHE A 43 -10.25 -5.51 -1.15
C PHE A 43 -10.95 -4.65 -2.23
N PHE A 44 -10.24 -4.28 -3.30
CA PHE A 44 -10.84 -3.49 -4.39
C PHE A 44 -11.98 -4.25 -5.08
N LEU A 45 -11.81 -5.55 -5.33
CA LEU A 45 -12.88 -6.37 -5.88
C LEU A 45 -14.10 -6.41 -4.97
N ALA A 46 -13.89 -6.53 -3.65
CA ALA A 46 -14.98 -6.63 -2.68
C ALA A 46 -15.80 -5.33 -2.50
N ILE A 47 -15.23 -4.16 -2.83
CA ILE A 47 -15.94 -2.88 -2.80
C ILE A 47 -16.45 -2.44 -4.19
N THR A 48 -16.21 -3.24 -5.23
CA THR A 48 -16.70 -2.97 -6.59
C THR A 48 -18.21 -3.21 -6.64
N ASP A 49 -18.95 -2.28 -7.26
CA ASP A 49 -20.36 -2.49 -7.56
C ASP A 49 -20.51 -3.65 -8.56
N PRO A 50 -21.28 -4.70 -8.23
CA PRO A 50 -21.49 -5.83 -9.12
C PRO A 50 -22.10 -5.48 -10.48
N ASP A 51 -22.94 -4.44 -10.52
CA ASP A 51 -23.63 -4.01 -11.75
C ASP A 51 -22.71 -3.19 -12.66
N GLU A 52 -21.60 -2.65 -12.13
CA GLU A 52 -20.63 -1.84 -12.86
C GLU A 52 -19.24 -2.46 -12.92
N ASN A 53 -19.12 -3.77 -12.65
CA ASN A 53 -17.83 -4.44 -12.58
C ASN A 53 -17.10 -4.48 -13.93
N ASP A 54 -16.10 -3.58 -14.09
CA ASP A 54 -15.16 -3.55 -15.21
C ASP A 54 -13.72 -3.90 -14.78
N MET A 55 -13.57 -4.55 -13.62
CA MET A 55 -12.30 -4.84 -12.95
C MET A 55 -11.52 -5.95 -13.67
N SER A 56 -10.94 -5.66 -14.82
CA SER A 56 -10.04 -6.56 -15.54
C SER A 56 -8.67 -6.70 -14.86
N ASN A 57 -7.89 -7.74 -15.26
CA ASN A 57 -6.51 -7.87 -14.79
C ASN A 57 -5.68 -6.60 -15.07
N LEU A 58 -5.87 -5.94 -16.21
CA LEU A 58 -5.18 -4.68 -16.51
C LEU A 58 -5.55 -3.58 -15.51
N LYS A 59 -6.84 -3.42 -15.17
CA LYS A 59 -7.34 -2.38 -14.26
C LYS A 59 -6.84 -2.59 -12.84
N ILE A 60 -6.94 -3.81 -12.30
CA ILE A 60 -6.52 -4.12 -10.93
C ILE A 60 -5.02 -3.90 -10.71
N GLN A 61 -4.17 -4.17 -11.72
CA GLN A 61 -2.73 -3.88 -11.66
C GLN A 61 -2.47 -2.38 -11.44
N LYS A 62 -3.23 -1.52 -12.12
CA LYS A 62 -3.05 -0.06 -11.99
C LYS A 62 -3.54 0.45 -10.65
N LEU A 63 -4.67 -0.05 -10.16
CA LEU A 63 -5.16 0.29 -8.82
C LEU A 63 -4.17 -0.14 -7.73
N CYS A 64 -3.60 -1.36 -7.82
CA CYS A 64 -2.58 -1.81 -6.87
C CYS A 64 -1.29 -0.98 -6.95
N TYR A 65 -0.87 -0.54 -8.14
CA TYR A 65 0.27 0.37 -8.29
C TYR A 65 0.02 1.72 -7.61
N TYR A 66 -1.13 2.35 -7.84
CA TYR A 66 -1.50 3.60 -7.17
C TYR A 66 -1.63 3.41 -5.66
N ALA A 67 -2.21 2.30 -5.21
CA ALA A 67 -2.31 1.97 -3.80
C ALA A 67 -0.93 1.83 -3.15
N GLN A 68 -0.01 1.09 -3.78
CA GLN A 68 1.36 0.96 -3.28
C GLN A 68 2.04 2.32 -3.17
N GLY A 69 1.94 3.16 -4.20
CA GLY A 69 2.60 4.46 -4.23
C GLY A 69 2.05 5.43 -3.18
N LEU A 70 0.76 5.72 -3.23
CA LEU A 70 0.11 6.70 -2.36
C LEU A 70 0.09 6.25 -0.89
N CYS A 71 -0.34 5.01 -0.61
CA CYS A 71 -0.37 4.53 0.76
C CYS A 71 1.04 4.41 1.36
N SER A 72 2.05 3.99 0.58
CA SER A 72 3.42 3.94 1.08
C SER A 72 3.97 5.33 1.41
N ALA A 73 3.66 6.34 0.59
CA ALA A 73 4.05 7.73 0.84
C ALA A 73 3.39 8.29 2.12
N MET A 74 2.11 7.96 2.36
CA MET A 74 1.40 8.38 3.57
C MET A 74 1.87 7.66 4.83
N ARG A 75 2.12 6.34 4.72
CA ARG A 75 2.47 5.46 5.85
C ARG A 75 3.95 5.50 6.22
N GLY A 76 4.82 5.96 5.32
CA GLY A 76 6.27 5.86 5.44
C GLY A 76 6.82 4.42 5.35
N ARG A 77 6.03 3.47 4.82
CA ARG A 77 6.39 2.05 4.63
C ARG A 77 5.56 1.41 3.52
N PRO A 78 6.04 0.32 2.90
CA PRO A 78 5.30 -0.37 1.85
C PRO A 78 3.90 -0.83 2.29
N LEU A 79 2.92 -0.73 1.39
CA LEU A 79 1.57 -1.27 1.61
C LEU A 79 1.59 -2.80 1.51
N PHE A 80 2.27 -3.33 0.49
CA PHE A 80 2.50 -4.78 0.30
C PHE A 80 3.97 -5.05 -0.09
N SER A 81 4.38 -6.32 0.02
CA SER A 81 5.79 -6.71 -0.12
C SER A 81 6.20 -7.13 -1.53
N GLU A 82 5.25 -7.45 -2.39
CA GLU A 82 5.52 -7.93 -3.74
C GLU A 82 6.11 -6.82 -4.62
N THR A 83 7.03 -7.20 -5.49
CA THR A 83 7.66 -6.30 -6.45
C THR A 83 6.68 -5.83 -7.51
N ILE A 84 6.89 -4.60 -7.99
CA ILE A 84 6.19 -4.04 -9.15
C ILE A 84 7.19 -3.89 -10.29
N GLU A 85 6.81 -4.31 -11.47
CA GLU A 85 7.64 -4.23 -12.68
C GLU A 85 7.01 -3.33 -13.74
N ALA A 86 7.86 -2.65 -14.51
CA ALA A 86 7.45 -1.81 -15.64
C ALA A 86 7.32 -2.65 -16.90
N TRP A 87 6.11 -3.13 -17.20
CA TRP A 87 5.80 -3.88 -18.43
C TRP A 87 5.25 -2.96 -19.53
N ASP A 88 5.08 -3.49 -20.75
CA ASP A 88 4.64 -2.70 -21.92
C ASP A 88 3.25 -2.05 -21.73
N HIS A 89 2.39 -2.65 -20.94
CA HIS A 89 1.08 -2.11 -20.59
C HIS A 89 1.03 -1.45 -19.21
N GLY A 90 2.16 -0.87 -18.76
CA GLY A 90 2.26 -0.15 -17.50
C GLY A 90 2.79 -1.01 -16.35
N PRO A 91 2.72 -0.49 -15.11
CA PRO A 91 3.16 -1.21 -13.92
C PRO A 91 2.35 -2.48 -13.68
N VAL A 92 3.04 -3.55 -13.29
CA VAL A 92 2.47 -4.87 -13.01
C VAL A 92 3.09 -5.45 -11.75
N VAL A 93 2.27 -6.05 -10.90
CA VAL A 93 2.69 -6.97 -9.84
C VAL A 93 2.64 -8.38 -10.44
N PRO A 94 3.79 -9.04 -10.72
CA PRO A 94 3.78 -10.33 -11.43
C PRO A 94 2.97 -11.41 -10.73
N ALA A 95 2.98 -11.42 -9.38
CA ALA A 95 2.18 -12.37 -8.60
C ALA A 95 0.67 -12.22 -8.92
N LEU A 96 0.14 -10.99 -8.89
CA LEU A 96 -1.26 -10.71 -9.25
C LEU A 96 -1.57 -11.00 -10.72
N TYR A 97 -0.62 -10.69 -11.62
CA TYR A 97 -0.81 -11.01 -13.03
C TYR A 97 -1.03 -12.51 -13.22
N HIS A 98 -0.22 -13.35 -12.58
CA HIS A 98 -0.35 -14.80 -12.66
C HIS A 98 -1.62 -15.33 -11.99
N GLU A 99 -2.07 -14.70 -10.92
CA GLU A 99 -3.33 -15.03 -10.23
C GLU A 99 -4.54 -14.76 -11.13
N PHE A 100 -4.60 -13.58 -11.78
CA PHE A 100 -5.78 -13.13 -12.53
C PHE A 100 -5.72 -13.32 -14.04
N LYS A 101 -4.60 -13.79 -14.63
CA LYS A 101 -4.46 -13.96 -16.08
C LYS A 101 -5.48 -14.92 -16.70
N VAL A 102 -6.07 -15.80 -15.94
CA VAL A 102 -7.12 -16.72 -16.38
C VAL A 102 -8.36 -15.98 -16.91
N HIS A 103 -8.63 -14.80 -16.34
CA HIS A 103 -9.77 -13.96 -16.75
C HIS A 103 -9.51 -13.15 -18.01
N LYS A 104 -8.27 -13.09 -18.51
CA LYS A 104 -7.87 -12.34 -19.72
C LYS A 104 -8.27 -10.86 -19.63
N SER A 105 -9.18 -10.43 -20.54
CA SER A 105 -9.75 -9.07 -20.58
C SER A 105 -11.11 -8.96 -19.89
N GLU A 106 -11.67 -10.08 -19.46
CA GLU A 106 -12.98 -10.11 -18.79
C GLU A 106 -12.87 -9.59 -17.35
N PRO A 107 -13.96 -9.10 -16.78
CA PRO A 107 -14.00 -8.73 -15.37
C PRO A 107 -13.64 -9.91 -14.45
N ILE A 108 -12.82 -9.64 -13.46
CA ILE A 108 -12.50 -10.59 -12.39
C ILE A 108 -13.76 -10.74 -11.52
N PRO A 109 -14.17 -11.96 -11.16
CA PRO A 109 -15.30 -12.17 -10.28
C PRO A 109 -15.09 -11.50 -8.91
N ILE A 110 -16.14 -10.87 -8.41
CA ILE A 110 -16.15 -10.32 -7.05
C ILE A 110 -16.14 -11.49 -6.07
N PRO A 111 -15.28 -11.47 -5.03
CA PRO A 111 -15.26 -12.54 -4.04
C PRO A 111 -16.59 -12.58 -3.27
N GLU A 112 -17.12 -13.79 -3.05
CA GLU A 112 -18.36 -13.98 -2.28
C GLU A 112 -18.27 -13.43 -0.85
N TRP A 113 -17.07 -13.39 -0.30
CA TRP A 113 -16.79 -12.88 1.04
C TRP A 113 -15.38 -12.30 1.13
N PHE A 114 -15.23 -11.20 1.87
CA PHE A 114 -13.95 -10.58 2.20
C PHE A 114 -13.95 -10.09 3.65
N ASP A 115 -12.92 -10.44 4.40
CA ASP A 115 -12.75 -9.98 5.78
C ASP A 115 -12.09 -8.60 5.82
N PHE A 116 -12.89 -7.56 5.89
CA PHE A 116 -12.42 -6.18 5.99
C PHE A 116 -11.58 -5.89 7.24
N SER A 117 -11.69 -6.71 8.30
CA SER A 117 -10.90 -6.54 9.52
C SER A 117 -9.41 -6.89 9.34
N THR A 118 -9.07 -7.56 8.23
CA THR A 118 -7.68 -7.87 7.86
C THR A 118 -6.89 -6.67 7.38
N ILE A 119 -7.57 -5.55 7.09
CA ILE A 119 -6.97 -4.27 6.70
C ILE A 119 -7.31 -3.25 7.79
N SER A 120 -6.30 -2.50 8.25
CA SER A 120 -6.48 -1.48 9.31
C SER A 120 -7.46 -0.38 8.86
N ASP A 121 -8.16 0.23 9.82
CA ASP A 121 -9.13 1.30 9.53
C ASP A 121 -8.51 2.47 8.74
N PRO A 122 -7.32 3.00 9.09
CA PRO A 122 -6.67 4.04 8.30
C PRO A 122 -6.39 3.61 6.85
N ASP A 123 -5.82 2.41 6.66
CA ASP A 123 -5.51 1.90 5.32
C ASP A 123 -6.78 1.64 4.50
N ARG A 124 -7.83 1.13 5.15
CA ARG A 124 -9.12 0.90 4.50
C ARG A 124 -9.76 2.19 4.01
N THR A 125 -9.69 3.26 4.81
CA THR A 125 -10.17 4.59 4.41
C THR A 125 -9.37 5.10 3.22
N ALA A 126 -8.03 5.10 3.29
CA ALA A 126 -7.18 5.55 2.21
C ALA A 126 -7.38 4.75 0.91
N LEU A 127 -7.55 3.42 1.01
CA LEU A 127 -7.81 2.55 -0.15
C LEU A 127 -9.20 2.79 -0.76
N THR A 128 -10.21 3.10 0.05
CA THR A 128 -11.56 3.44 -0.44
C THR A 128 -11.54 4.77 -1.18
N ASP A 129 -10.94 5.82 -0.62
CA ASP A 129 -10.84 7.13 -1.26
C ASP A 129 -10.04 7.05 -2.57
N LEU A 130 -8.96 6.24 -2.58
CA LEU A 130 -8.20 5.95 -3.79
C LEU A 130 -9.05 5.24 -4.84
N TYR A 131 -9.81 4.24 -4.43
CA TYR A 131 -10.71 3.52 -5.34
C TYR A 131 -11.75 4.45 -5.94
N GLU A 132 -12.43 5.27 -5.14
CA GLU A 132 -13.43 6.25 -5.63
C GLU A 132 -12.85 7.19 -6.68
N TYR A 133 -11.57 7.59 -6.51
CA TYR A 133 -10.91 8.46 -7.49
C TYR A 133 -10.48 7.74 -8.76
N TYR A 134 -9.84 6.57 -8.65
CA TYR A 134 -9.23 5.92 -9.81
C TYR A 134 -10.17 4.93 -10.52
N ALA A 135 -11.12 4.30 -9.84
CA ALA A 135 -11.99 3.29 -10.44
C ALA A 135 -12.94 3.84 -11.52
N GLN A 136 -13.21 5.15 -11.51
CA GLN A 136 -13.97 5.80 -12.57
C GLN A 136 -13.28 5.78 -13.95
N PHE A 137 -11.97 5.55 -13.99
CA PHE A 137 -11.22 5.50 -15.25
C PHE A 137 -11.19 4.10 -15.83
N SER A 138 -11.24 3.99 -17.16
CA SER A 138 -11.04 2.71 -17.83
C SER A 138 -9.62 2.17 -17.61
N ALA A 139 -9.44 0.85 -17.73
CA ALA A 139 -8.14 0.21 -17.61
C ALA A 139 -7.09 0.83 -18.56
N TRP A 140 -7.47 1.18 -19.78
CA TRP A 140 -6.59 1.83 -20.77
C TRP A 140 -6.24 3.26 -20.38
N ARG A 141 -7.20 4.02 -19.83
CA ARG A 141 -6.92 5.37 -19.34
C ARG A 141 -5.92 5.33 -18.18
N LEU A 142 -6.11 4.42 -17.22
CA LEU A 142 -5.15 4.23 -16.12
C LEU A 142 -3.76 3.82 -16.65
N ARG A 143 -3.73 2.93 -17.65
CA ARG A 143 -2.47 2.57 -18.32
C ARG A 143 -1.77 3.80 -18.89
N ASP A 144 -2.47 4.65 -19.61
CA ASP A 144 -1.90 5.85 -20.23
C ASP A 144 -1.40 6.84 -19.18
N MET A 145 -2.15 7.02 -18.06
CA MET A 145 -1.70 7.82 -16.93
C MET A 145 -0.37 7.31 -16.36
N THR A 146 -0.26 6.00 -16.09
CA THR A 146 0.99 5.42 -15.55
C THR A 146 2.17 5.56 -16.50
N HIS A 147 1.94 5.61 -17.81
CA HIS A 147 2.99 5.81 -18.82
C HIS A 147 3.54 7.24 -18.83
N GLU A 148 2.82 8.20 -18.27
CA GLU A 148 3.33 9.58 -18.09
C GLU A 148 4.14 9.75 -16.81
N GLU A 149 4.11 8.78 -15.89
CA GLU A 149 4.73 8.88 -14.57
C GLU A 149 6.18 8.42 -14.55
N ARG A 150 7.02 9.15 -13.81
CA ARG A 150 8.46 8.87 -13.70
C ARG A 150 8.79 7.48 -13.17
N PRO A 151 8.10 6.94 -12.14
CA PRO A 151 8.44 5.61 -11.61
C PRO A 151 8.40 4.53 -12.70
N TRP A 152 7.36 4.53 -13.55
CA TRP A 152 7.28 3.58 -14.66
C TRP A 152 8.29 3.92 -15.78
N LYS A 153 8.34 5.18 -16.25
CA LYS A 153 9.23 5.60 -17.36
C LYS A 153 10.71 5.26 -17.09
N ASP A 154 11.16 5.50 -15.86
CA ASP A 154 12.56 5.29 -15.51
C ASP A 154 12.88 3.80 -15.29
N ALA A 155 11.97 3.05 -14.68
CA ALA A 155 12.12 1.61 -14.50
C ALA A 155 12.06 0.85 -15.85
N TYR A 156 11.20 1.28 -16.76
CA TYR A 156 11.03 0.63 -18.08
C TYR A 156 12.32 0.63 -18.91
N LYS A 157 13.19 1.62 -18.71
CA LYS A 157 14.49 1.75 -19.39
C LYS A 157 15.59 0.88 -18.78
N ARG A 158 15.37 0.33 -17.57
CA ARG A 158 16.37 -0.47 -16.85
C ARG A 158 16.24 -1.95 -17.20
N PRO A 159 17.33 -2.73 -17.16
CA PRO A 159 17.25 -4.18 -17.37
C PRO A 159 16.36 -4.91 -16.35
N SER A 160 16.38 -4.50 -15.08
CA SER A 160 15.56 -5.09 -14.03
C SER A 160 14.07 -4.82 -14.20
N LYS A 161 13.72 -3.69 -14.84
CA LYS A 161 12.35 -3.17 -14.95
C LYS A 161 11.63 -2.99 -13.60
N GLU A 162 12.31 -3.12 -12.48
CA GLU A 162 11.73 -3.00 -11.16
C GLU A 162 11.41 -1.52 -10.84
N ILE A 163 10.18 -1.29 -10.38
CA ILE A 163 9.73 -0.01 -9.84
C ILE A 163 9.94 -0.08 -8.33
N THR A 164 10.97 0.59 -7.82
CA THR A 164 11.33 0.51 -6.40
C THR A 164 10.38 1.32 -5.52
N ILE A 165 10.29 0.93 -4.25
CA ILE A 165 9.42 1.62 -3.29
C ILE A 165 9.88 3.07 -3.08
N GLU A 166 11.19 3.33 -3.12
CA GLU A 166 11.76 4.66 -2.97
C GLU A 166 11.31 5.57 -4.12
N ALA A 167 11.31 5.06 -5.37
CA ALA A 167 10.84 5.81 -6.54
C ALA A 167 9.33 6.13 -6.43
N LEU A 168 8.55 5.20 -5.89
CA LEU A 168 7.11 5.41 -5.65
C LEU A 168 6.90 6.48 -4.57
N VAL A 169 7.56 6.36 -3.42
CA VAL A 169 7.42 7.29 -2.30
C VAL A 169 7.90 8.69 -2.68
N GLU A 170 9.01 8.81 -3.42
CA GLU A 170 9.50 10.11 -3.93
C GLU A 170 8.48 10.77 -4.86
N PHE A 171 7.88 10.00 -5.77
CA PHE A 171 6.94 10.53 -6.75
C PHE A 171 5.58 10.86 -6.14
N PHE A 172 4.98 9.90 -5.44
CA PHE A 172 3.65 10.06 -4.85
C PHE A 172 3.67 10.93 -3.59
N GLY A 173 4.78 11.01 -2.86
CA GLY A 173 4.93 11.89 -1.71
C GLY A 173 4.74 13.38 -2.04
N GLN A 174 4.99 13.78 -3.29
CA GLN A 174 4.74 15.14 -3.76
C GLN A 174 3.25 15.42 -4.06
N GLN A 175 2.42 14.38 -4.10
CA GLN A 175 0.99 14.45 -4.41
C GLN A 175 0.12 14.25 -3.16
N VAL A 176 0.72 13.78 -2.06
CA VAL A 176 0.02 13.55 -0.80
C VAL A 176 -0.16 14.90 -0.08
N ASP A 177 -1.39 15.21 0.27
CA ASP A 177 -1.73 16.33 1.13
C ASP A 177 -1.43 15.98 2.60
N ASP A 178 -0.65 16.84 3.29
CA ASP A 178 -0.24 16.60 4.67
C ASP A 178 -1.43 16.61 5.65
N GLU A 179 -2.41 17.46 5.44
CA GLU A 179 -3.62 17.53 6.28
C GLU A 179 -4.44 16.23 6.13
N TYR A 180 -4.59 15.75 4.90
CA TYR A 180 -5.25 14.48 4.63
C TYR A 180 -4.50 13.31 5.29
N ARG A 181 -3.16 13.26 5.16
CA ARG A 181 -2.33 12.23 5.79
C ARG A 181 -2.50 12.21 7.31
N GLU A 182 -2.45 13.38 7.96
CA GLU A 182 -2.63 13.50 9.40
C GLU A 182 -4.04 13.04 9.83
N LYS A 183 -5.06 13.39 9.07
CA LYS A 183 -6.44 12.96 9.33
C LYS A 183 -6.61 11.44 9.31
N ILE A 184 -5.91 10.74 8.42
CA ILE A 184 -6.05 9.30 8.22
C ILE A 184 -5.14 8.49 9.16
N TYR A 185 -3.89 8.96 9.40
CA TYR A 185 -2.84 8.18 10.07
C TYR A 185 -2.36 8.78 11.42
N SER A 186 -3.11 9.72 12.02
CA SER A 186 -2.79 10.31 13.34
C SER A 186 -3.14 9.41 14.53
#